data_6ba71ed1afc1889130cfe89edfb0b183
#
_entry.id   6ba71ed1afc1889130cfe89edfb0b183
#
_cell.length_a   1.000
_cell.length_b   1.000
_cell.length_c   1.000
_cell.angle_alpha   90.00
_cell.angle_beta   90.00
_cell.angle_gamma   90.00
#
_symmetry.space_group_name_H-M   'P 1'
#
loop_
_entity.id
_entity.type
_entity.pdbx_description
1 polymer ?
#
loop_
_entity_poly.entity_id
_entity_poly.type
_entity_poly.pdbx_seq_one_letter_code
_entity_poly.pdbx_strand_id
1 'polypeptide(L)'
;SDVFGMLMEEPGYALEVYNALNHSDYRDPGLVEMCSLERGISLSVRNDAAFILDMNLSVYEHESTICPNMPLRALIYVTNILEQWVKKKNIYGRKLVKIPTPRFAVFYNGVEEQPEQYQLKLSDAYANPMEEPELELTCAVYNINSGKNRELLSECPVLEQYMVFVRYVREGLEIYPEKDLAKAIDGAIDRCIEEGVLREFLMKRREEVTKVTQLDYTFDRRIELEREDAREEALAEERVNTERERKAKEEERQAKERERQRAELAEIEVQKLRAELEQYKRRFPEA
;
A
#
# COMPACT_ATOMS: atom_id res chain seq x y z
N SER A 1 12.00 -1.69 11.79
CA SER A 1 11.01 -2.15 12.78
C SER A 1 10.41 -0.94 13.46
N ASP A 2 9.12 -0.82 13.41
CA ASP A 2 8.35 0.21 14.10
C ASP A 2 8.04 -0.21 15.56
N VAL A 3 7.26 0.57 16.29
CA VAL A 3 6.86 0.24 17.68
C VAL A 3 6.00 -1.04 17.70
N PHE A 4 5.20 -1.28 16.65
CA PHE A 4 4.44 -2.52 16.52
C PHE A 4 5.37 -3.73 16.43
N GLY A 5 6.39 -3.67 15.56
CA GLY A 5 7.39 -4.74 15.45
C GLY A 5 8.12 -4.98 16.77
N MET A 6 8.48 -3.90 17.50
CA MET A 6 9.09 -4.02 18.84
C MET A 6 8.18 -4.69 19.87
N LEU A 7 6.86 -4.45 19.81
CA LEU A 7 5.88 -5.15 20.65
C LEU A 7 5.81 -6.64 20.30
N MET A 8 5.79 -6.94 19.00
CA MET A 8 5.70 -8.32 18.53
C MET A 8 6.99 -9.13 18.75
N GLU A 9 8.13 -8.49 19.06
CA GLU A 9 9.33 -9.19 19.54
C GLU A 9 9.16 -9.83 20.93
N GLU A 10 8.17 -9.36 21.72
CA GLU A 10 7.86 -9.96 23.03
C GLU A 10 6.89 -11.15 22.82
N PRO A 11 7.30 -12.39 23.12
CA PRO A 11 6.49 -13.58 22.82
C PRO A 11 5.08 -13.55 23.43
N GLY A 12 4.91 -12.89 24.60
CA GLY A 12 3.62 -12.75 25.25
C GLY A 12 2.63 -11.92 24.42
N TYR A 13 3.08 -10.82 23.85
CA TYR A 13 2.26 -9.97 22.98
C TYR A 13 1.97 -10.62 21.63
N ALA A 14 2.96 -11.29 21.03
CA ALA A 14 2.77 -12.07 19.81
C ALA A 14 1.71 -13.18 20.00
N LEU A 15 1.75 -13.86 21.16
CA LEU A 15 0.78 -14.89 21.53
C LEU A 15 -0.63 -14.33 21.70
N GLU A 16 -0.77 -13.16 22.31
CA GLU A 16 -2.05 -12.49 22.52
C GLU A 16 -2.71 -12.16 21.17
N VAL A 17 -1.95 -11.57 20.23
CA VAL A 17 -2.42 -11.29 18.86
C VAL A 17 -2.78 -12.59 18.12
N TYR A 18 -1.96 -13.64 18.26
CA TYR A 18 -2.23 -14.94 17.66
C TYR A 18 -3.57 -15.52 18.15
N ASN A 19 -3.80 -15.51 19.46
CA ASN A 19 -5.02 -16.02 20.07
C ASN A 19 -6.26 -15.27 19.57
N ALA A 20 -6.22 -13.94 19.52
CA ALA A 20 -7.32 -13.13 19.05
C ALA A 20 -7.64 -13.39 17.56
N LEU A 21 -6.61 -13.50 16.69
CA LEU A 21 -6.82 -13.77 15.26
C LEU A 21 -7.31 -15.20 14.96
N ASN A 22 -6.97 -16.17 15.81
CA ASN A 22 -7.27 -17.59 15.58
C ASN A 22 -8.34 -18.15 16.52
N HIS A 23 -8.93 -17.31 17.39
CA HIS A 23 -9.90 -17.71 18.42
C HIS A 23 -9.38 -18.89 19.25
N SER A 24 -8.10 -18.79 19.68
CA SER A 24 -7.39 -19.81 20.47
C SER A 24 -7.07 -19.29 21.87
N ASP A 25 -6.63 -20.18 22.77
CA ASP A 25 -6.37 -19.86 24.19
C ASP A 25 -5.02 -20.46 24.63
N TYR A 26 -3.96 -20.24 23.85
CA TYR A 26 -2.61 -20.59 24.27
C TYR A 26 -2.16 -19.66 25.39
N ARG A 27 -1.55 -20.21 26.47
CA ARG A 27 -1.19 -19.47 27.68
C ARG A 27 0.30 -19.37 27.94
N ASP A 28 1.08 -20.23 27.30
CA ASP A 28 2.52 -20.29 27.49
C ASP A 28 3.25 -19.56 26.36
N PRO A 29 3.79 -18.34 26.60
CA PRO A 29 4.59 -17.61 25.62
C PRO A 29 5.85 -18.37 25.17
N GLY A 30 6.33 -19.34 25.97
CA GLY A 30 7.47 -20.20 25.62
C GLY A 30 7.22 -21.11 24.41
N LEU A 31 5.96 -21.26 23.96
CA LEU A 31 5.61 -22.00 22.74
C LEU A 31 5.83 -21.18 21.46
N VAL A 32 6.03 -19.87 21.59
CA VAL A 32 6.26 -18.97 20.45
C VAL A 32 7.73 -19.02 20.04
N GLU A 33 8.00 -19.57 18.88
CA GLU A 33 9.35 -19.60 18.28
C GLU A 33 9.53 -18.41 17.34
N MET A 34 10.21 -17.36 17.81
CA MET A 34 10.46 -16.16 16.99
C MET A 34 11.36 -16.50 15.80
N CYS A 35 10.97 -16.09 14.60
CA CYS A 35 11.76 -16.23 13.38
C CYS A 35 12.62 -14.98 13.18
N SER A 36 13.94 -15.10 13.37
CA SER A 36 14.85 -14.04 12.97
C SER A 36 15.15 -14.14 11.47
N LEU A 37 14.84 -13.10 10.71
CA LEU A 37 15.39 -12.95 9.37
C LEU A 37 16.86 -12.53 9.50
N GLU A 38 17.78 -13.49 9.60
CA GLU A 38 19.20 -13.20 9.42
C GLU A 38 19.37 -12.49 8.07
N ARG A 39 20.22 -11.46 8.05
CA ARG A 39 20.51 -10.61 6.90
C ARG A 39 20.91 -11.45 5.68
N GLY A 40 19.94 -11.89 4.91
CA GLY A 40 20.17 -12.38 3.55
C GLY A 40 20.63 -11.22 2.66
N ILE A 41 21.35 -11.54 1.60
CA ILE A 41 22.02 -10.61 0.65
C ILE A 41 21.04 -9.65 -0.07
N SER A 42 19.74 -9.77 0.14
CA SER A 42 18.72 -9.00 -0.54
C SER A 42 18.17 -7.91 0.36
N LEU A 43 18.52 -6.66 0.03
CA LEU A 43 17.76 -5.44 0.28
C LEU A 43 16.96 -5.40 1.61
N SER A 44 17.26 -4.48 2.47
CA SER A 44 16.55 -3.85 3.59
C SER A 44 15.05 -4.18 3.84
N VAL A 45 14.51 -5.26 3.29
CA VAL A 45 13.11 -5.68 3.43
C VAL A 45 13.02 -6.53 4.70
N ARG A 46 12.53 -5.94 5.78
CA ARG A 46 12.28 -6.59 7.07
C ARG A 46 10.76 -6.70 7.24
N ASN A 47 10.28 -7.83 7.73
CA ASN A 47 8.93 -7.90 8.28
C ASN A 47 8.94 -7.40 9.73
N ASP A 48 7.80 -6.94 10.23
CA ASP A 48 7.69 -6.46 11.60
C ASP A 48 7.74 -7.61 12.58
N ALA A 49 7.04 -8.71 12.31
CA ALA A 49 7.11 -9.90 13.12
C ALA A 49 6.87 -11.18 12.33
N ALA A 50 7.64 -12.24 12.65
CA ALA A 50 7.37 -13.59 12.21
C ALA A 50 7.69 -14.59 13.33
N PHE A 51 6.82 -15.56 13.55
CA PHE A 51 7.00 -16.59 14.55
C PHE A 51 6.24 -17.87 14.19
N ILE A 52 6.69 -18.98 14.78
CA ILE A 52 6.04 -20.29 14.64
C ILE A 52 5.40 -20.67 15.95
N LEU A 53 4.14 -21.07 15.89
CA LEU A 53 3.39 -21.66 17.00
C LEU A 53 2.62 -22.88 16.47
N ASP A 54 2.85 -24.04 17.06
CA ASP A 54 2.16 -25.30 16.70
C ASP A 54 2.10 -25.54 15.18
N MET A 55 3.28 -25.43 14.52
CA MET A 55 3.42 -25.58 13.06
C MET A 55 2.60 -24.57 12.22
N ASN A 56 2.15 -23.46 12.81
CA ASN A 56 1.64 -22.30 12.08
C ASN A 56 2.70 -21.21 12.08
N LEU A 57 3.06 -20.73 10.91
CA LEU A 57 3.96 -19.61 10.72
C LEU A 57 3.12 -18.34 10.58
N SER A 58 3.12 -17.50 11.58
CA SER A 58 2.46 -16.17 11.54
C SER A 58 3.46 -15.14 11.06
N VAL A 59 3.06 -14.35 10.05
CA VAL A 59 3.79 -13.19 9.54
C VAL A 59 2.89 -11.97 9.69
N TYR A 60 3.27 -11.06 10.57
CA TYR A 60 2.53 -9.85 10.90
C TYR A 60 3.27 -8.63 10.39
N GLU A 61 2.53 -7.74 9.79
CA GLU A 61 3.00 -6.44 9.29
C GLU A 61 2.10 -5.33 9.82
N HIS A 62 2.68 -4.18 10.07
CA HIS A 62 1.97 -2.96 10.38
C HIS A 62 2.13 -1.95 9.25
N GLU A 63 1.04 -1.29 8.86
CA GLU A 63 1.06 -0.32 7.77
C GLU A 63 0.28 0.94 8.15
N SER A 64 0.97 2.08 8.14
CA SER A 64 0.35 3.42 8.29
C SER A 64 -0.16 3.96 6.95
N THR A 65 0.26 3.37 5.84
CA THR A 65 -0.15 3.71 4.47
C THR A 65 -0.60 2.47 3.72
N ILE A 66 -1.48 2.64 2.73
CA ILE A 66 -1.95 1.51 1.92
C ILE A 66 -0.81 1.00 1.04
N CYS A 67 -0.48 -0.28 1.19
CA CYS A 67 0.55 -0.96 0.39
C CYS A 67 -0.04 -2.14 -0.40
N PRO A 68 -0.40 -1.95 -1.69
CA PRO A 68 -0.96 -3.04 -2.51
C PRO A 68 0.06 -4.16 -2.78
N ASN A 69 1.36 -3.90 -2.58
CA ASN A 69 2.43 -4.88 -2.79
C ASN A 69 2.69 -5.80 -1.58
N MET A 70 1.86 -5.75 -0.55
CA MET A 70 2.02 -6.60 0.64
C MET A 70 2.09 -8.10 0.33
N PRO A 71 1.27 -8.67 -0.58
CA PRO A 71 1.40 -10.10 -0.91
C PRO A 71 2.76 -10.45 -1.53
N LEU A 72 3.33 -9.57 -2.34
CA LEU A 72 4.65 -9.78 -2.91
C LEU A 72 5.76 -9.70 -1.83
N ARG A 73 5.66 -8.74 -0.91
CA ARG A 73 6.56 -8.65 0.25
C ARG A 73 6.45 -9.90 1.12
N ALA A 74 5.23 -10.33 1.43
CA ALA A 74 4.96 -11.53 2.23
C ALA A 74 5.53 -12.80 1.59
N LEU A 75 5.45 -12.94 0.26
CA LEU A 75 6.06 -14.04 -0.49
C LEU A 75 7.58 -14.07 -0.29
N ILE A 76 8.24 -12.92 -0.36
CA ILE A 76 9.70 -12.80 -0.14
C ILE A 76 10.05 -13.21 1.30
N TYR A 77 9.29 -12.73 2.29
CA TYR A 77 9.52 -13.08 3.69
C TYR A 77 9.37 -14.57 3.97
N VAL A 78 8.23 -15.14 3.56
CA VAL A 78 7.96 -16.56 3.81
C VAL A 78 8.97 -17.46 3.11
N THR A 79 9.41 -17.09 1.91
CA THR A 79 10.43 -17.85 1.18
C THR A 79 11.74 -17.90 1.97
N ASN A 80 12.19 -16.76 2.50
CA ASN A 80 13.40 -16.69 3.30
C ASN A 80 13.29 -17.50 4.61
N ILE A 81 12.15 -17.47 5.29
CA ILE A 81 11.91 -18.24 6.51
C ILE A 81 11.90 -19.73 6.19
N LEU A 82 11.18 -20.15 5.15
CA LEU A 82 11.10 -21.54 4.75
C LEU A 82 12.43 -22.10 4.22
N GLU A 83 13.25 -21.28 3.55
CA GLU A 83 14.61 -21.66 3.16
C GLU A 83 15.44 -22.06 4.40
N GLN A 84 15.40 -21.23 5.44
CA GLN A 84 16.09 -21.56 6.69
C GLN A 84 15.51 -22.81 7.37
N TRP A 85 14.17 -22.95 7.38
CA TRP A 85 13.46 -24.11 7.93
C TRP A 85 13.89 -25.42 7.28
N VAL A 86 14.10 -25.42 5.95
CA VAL A 86 14.46 -26.63 5.20
C VAL A 86 15.97 -26.84 5.06
N LYS A 87 16.80 -25.89 5.47
CA LYS A 87 18.27 -25.93 5.29
C LYS A 87 18.94 -27.21 5.76
N LYS A 88 18.39 -27.86 6.81
CA LYS A 88 18.89 -29.12 7.36
C LYS A 88 18.04 -30.32 6.93
N LYS A 89 17.12 -30.17 5.99
CA LYS A 89 16.18 -31.21 5.54
C LYS A 89 16.49 -31.62 4.10
N ASN A 90 16.34 -32.89 3.79
CA ASN A 90 16.56 -33.38 2.42
C ASN A 90 15.28 -33.21 1.59
N ILE A 91 15.13 -32.04 0.94
CA ILE A 91 13.99 -31.72 0.09
C ILE A 91 14.00 -32.48 -1.26
N TYR A 92 15.11 -33.10 -1.63
CA TYR A 92 15.26 -33.93 -2.84
C TYR A 92 15.00 -35.41 -2.58
N GLY A 93 14.72 -35.76 -1.33
CA GLY A 93 14.43 -37.15 -0.94
C GLY A 93 12.99 -37.55 -1.30
N ARG A 94 12.71 -38.86 -1.17
CA ARG A 94 11.37 -39.42 -1.44
C ARG A 94 10.33 -39.10 -0.34
N LYS A 95 10.77 -38.64 0.83
CA LYS A 95 9.91 -38.36 1.98
C LYS A 95 9.43 -36.91 1.90
N LEU A 96 8.12 -36.70 1.99
CA LEU A 96 7.55 -35.37 2.04
C LEU A 96 8.05 -34.59 3.28
N VAL A 97 8.64 -33.42 3.07
CA VAL A 97 9.07 -32.51 4.13
C VAL A 97 7.89 -31.65 4.55
N LYS A 98 7.46 -31.76 5.79
CA LYS A 98 6.43 -30.87 6.36
C LYS A 98 7.05 -29.51 6.69
N ILE A 99 6.32 -28.46 6.35
CA ILE A 99 6.66 -27.06 6.65
C ILE A 99 5.56 -26.45 7.51
N PRO A 100 5.84 -25.38 8.29
CA PRO A 100 4.80 -24.64 8.99
C PRO A 100 3.82 -24.02 7.99
N THR A 101 2.54 -23.96 8.36
CA THR A 101 1.49 -23.36 7.52
C THR A 101 1.57 -21.84 7.63
N PRO A 102 1.89 -21.09 6.54
CA PRO A 102 2.02 -19.65 6.61
C PRO A 102 0.65 -18.97 6.67
N ARG A 103 0.57 -17.92 7.49
CA ARG A 103 -0.56 -17.00 7.62
C ARG A 103 -0.05 -15.58 7.66
N PHE A 104 -0.74 -14.69 6.97
CA PHE A 104 -0.34 -13.29 6.80
C PHE A 104 -1.43 -12.37 7.31
N ALA A 105 -1.07 -11.50 8.26
CA ALA A 105 -1.95 -10.47 8.78
C ALA A 105 -1.27 -9.10 8.69
N VAL A 106 -1.99 -8.12 8.15
CA VAL A 106 -1.55 -6.73 8.04
C VAL A 106 -2.46 -5.89 8.94
N PHE A 107 -1.87 -5.15 9.86
CA PHE A 107 -2.58 -4.25 10.76
C PHE A 107 -2.47 -2.82 10.23
N TYR A 108 -3.58 -2.31 9.72
CA TYR A 108 -3.64 -0.96 9.16
C TYR A 108 -4.13 0.05 10.20
N ASN A 109 -3.36 1.11 10.40
CA ASN A 109 -3.73 2.23 11.27
C ASN A 109 -3.58 3.60 10.61
N GLY A 110 -3.47 3.66 9.28
CA GLY A 110 -3.31 4.91 8.55
C GLY A 110 -4.52 5.84 8.65
N VAL A 111 -4.37 7.04 8.10
CA VAL A 111 -5.40 8.09 8.13
C VAL A 111 -6.43 7.95 7.00
N GLU A 112 -6.10 7.24 5.92
CA GLU A 112 -7.01 7.01 4.82
C GLU A 112 -8.14 6.06 5.25
N GLU A 113 -9.39 6.37 4.88
CA GLU A 113 -10.54 5.53 5.21
C GLU A 113 -10.42 4.17 4.52
N GLN A 114 -10.48 3.10 5.32
CA GLN A 114 -10.43 1.72 4.84
C GLN A 114 -11.56 0.89 5.45
N PRO A 115 -12.02 -0.19 4.75
CA PRO A 115 -12.92 -1.17 5.35
C PRO A 115 -12.36 -1.74 6.65
N GLU A 116 -13.21 -2.34 7.48
CA GLU A 116 -12.76 -3.03 8.71
C GLU A 116 -11.78 -4.16 8.39
N GLN A 117 -12.12 -4.97 7.37
CA GLN A 117 -11.30 -6.07 6.91
C GLN A 117 -11.38 -6.18 5.39
N TYR A 118 -10.27 -6.53 4.76
CA TYR A 118 -10.21 -6.89 3.34
C TYR A 118 -9.01 -7.79 3.08
N GLN A 119 -8.90 -8.27 1.85
CA GLN A 119 -7.81 -9.16 1.44
C GLN A 119 -7.04 -8.53 0.28
N LEU A 120 -5.72 -8.69 0.32
CA LEU A 120 -4.83 -8.40 -0.78
C LEU A 120 -4.34 -9.74 -1.35
N LYS A 121 -4.33 -9.86 -2.67
CA LYS A 121 -3.92 -11.08 -3.37
C LYS A 121 -2.68 -10.88 -4.20
N LEU A 122 -1.81 -11.88 -4.25
CA LEU A 122 -0.62 -11.84 -5.09
C LEU A 122 -0.98 -11.79 -6.58
N SER A 123 -2.06 -12.46 -6.97
CA SER A 123 -2.56 -12.47 -8.34
C SER A 123 -2.95 -11.10 -8.88
N ASP A 124 -3.28 -10.13 -8.01
CA ASP A 124 -3.58 -8.75 -8.43
C ASP A 124 -2.35 -8.04 -9.02
N ALA A 125 -1.13 -8.53 -8.71
CA ALA A 125 0.13 -8.01 -9.25
C ALA A 125 0.57 -8.70 -10.55
N TYR A 126 -0.16 -9.70 -11.05
CA TYR A 126 0.24 -10.41 -12.27
C TYR A 126 -0.06 -9.59 -13.52
N ALA A 127 0.97 -9.41 -14.37
CA ALA A 127 0.83 -8.68 -15.62
C ALA A 127 -0.20 -9.33 -16.58
N ASN A 128 -0.36 -10.66 -16.49
CA ASN A 128 -1.37 -11.41 -17.22
C ASN A 128 -2.32 -12.07 -16.20
N PRO A 129 -3.49 -11.48 -15.95
CA PRO A 129 -4.46 -12.02 -15.00
C PRO A 129 -4.93 -13.44 -15.38
N MET A 130 -5.11 -14.29 -14.36
CA MET A 130 -5.60 -15.66 -14.48
C MET A 130 -6.70 -15.90 -13.44
N GLU A 131 -7.74 -16.65 -13.78
CA GLU A 131 -8.82 -17.00 -12.84
C GLU A 131 -8.31 -17.91 -11.72
N GLU A 132 -7.48 -18.88 -12.06
CA GLU A 132 -6.88 -19.85 -11.14
C GLU A 132 -5.35 -19.82 -11.29
N PRO A 133 -4.65 -18.92 -10.58
CA PRO A 133 -3.20 -18.87 -10.63
C PRO A 133 -2.59 -20.06 -9.91
N GLU A 134 -1.52 -20.64 -10.47
CA GLU A 134 -0.77 -21.74 -9.86
C GLU A 134 -0.03 -21.32 -8.57
N LEU A 135 0.23 -20.03 -8.41
CA LEU A 135 0.77 -19.43 -7.20
C LEU A 135 -0.16 -18.33 -6.71
N GLU A 136 -0.78 -18.53 -5.55
CA GLU A 136 -1.56 -17.50 -4.87
C GLU A 136 -1.08 -17.34 -3.43
N LEU A 137 -1.05 -16.10 -2.98
CA LEU A 137 -0.81 -15.71 -1.60
C LEU A 137 -1.79 -14.59 -1.23
N THR A 138 -2.47 -14.75 -0.12
CA THR A 138 -3.45 -13.78 0.35
C THR A 138 -3.01 -13.23 1.69
N CYS A 139 -3.01 -11.89 1.82
CA CYS A 139 -2.82 -11.19 3.09
C CYS A 139 -4.16 -10.67 3.59
N ALA A 140 -4.54 -11.02 4.82
CA ALA A 140 -5.69 -10.44 5.49
C ALA A 140 -5.29 -9.08 6.09
N VAL A 141 -6.04 -8.02 5.76
CA VAL A 141 -5.81 -6.67 6.30
C VAL A 141 -6.89 -6.37 7.34
N TYR A 142 -6.45 -5.95 8.52
CA TYR A 142 -7.29 -5.58 9.66
C TYR A 142 -7.11 -4.10 9.96
N ASN A 143 -8.15 -3.31 9.78
CA ASN A 143 -8.13 -1.90 10.14
C ASN A 143 -8.30 -1.77 11.66
N ILE A 144 -7.23 -1.42 12.36
CA ILE A 144 -7.20 -1.29 13.82
C ILE A 144 -7.47 0.13 14.33
N ASN A 145 -7.90 1.04 13.45
CA ASN A 145 -8.30 2.39 13.87
C ASN A 145 -9.53 2.37 14.78
N SER A 146 -9.69 3.44 15.56
CA SER A 146 -10.81 3.60 16.50
C SER A 146 -12.16 3.36 15.81
N GLY A 147 -12.97 2.51 16.40
CA GLY A 147 -14.31 2.15 15.91
C GLY A 147 -14.35 1.00 14.90
N LYS A 148 -13.19 0.53 14.41
CA LYS A 148 -13.05 -0.61 13.52
C LYS A 148 -12.60 -1.86 14.30
N ASN A 149 -12.93 -3.06 13.80
CA ASN A 149 -12.52 -4.35 14.37
C ASN A 149 -12.63 -4.42 15.92
N ARG A 150 -13.74 -3.96 16.47
CA ARG A 150 -13.93 -3.86 17.92
C ARG A 150 -13.82 -5.21 18.63
N GLU A 151 -14.29 -6.28 18.01
CA GLU A 151 -14.20 -7.63 18.55
C GLU A 151 -12.73 -8.03 18.69
N LEU A 152 -11.94 -7.91 17.61
CA LEU A 152 -10.50 -8.20 17.64
C LEU A 152 -9.77 -7.37 18.71
N LEU A 153 -10.03 -6.07 18.78
CA LEU A 153 -9.36 -5.18 19.73
C LEU A 153 -9.76 -5.52 21.18
N SER A 154 -11.03 -5.89 21.42
CA SER A 154 -11.47 -6.30 22.77
C SER A 154 -10.86 -7.62 23.24
N GLU A 155 -10.53 -8.51 22.32
CA GLU A 155 -9.85 -9.79 22.61
C GLU A 155 -8.33 -9.66 22.62
N CYS A 156 -7.77 -8.51 22.19
CA CYS A 156 -6.35 -8.27 22.08
C CYS A 156 -5.94 -6.94 22.75
N PRO A 157 -5.81 -6.90 24.08
CA PRO A 157 -5.43 -5.71 24.83
C PRO A 157 -4.15 -5.03 24.33
N VAL A 158 -3.15 -5.78 23.85
CA VAL A 158 -1.91 -5.19 23.34
C VAL A 158 -2.15 -4.33 22.09
N LEU A 159 -3.03 -4.75 21.18
CA LEU A 159 -3.38 -3.95 20.00
C LEU A 159 -4.19 -2.72 20.38
N GLU A 160 -5.14 -2.85 21.33
CA GLU A 160 -5.91 -1.72 21.83
C GLU A 160 -4.99 -0.68 22.50
N GLN A 161 -4.09 -1.11 23.36
CA GLN A 161 -3.12 -0.24 24.04
C GLN A 161 -2.14 0.41 23.02
N TYR A 162 -1.71 -0.33 22.01
CA TYR A 162 -0.90 0.22 20.93
C TYR A 162 -1.64 1.36 20.20
N MET A 163 -2.91 1.19 19.89
CA MET A 163 -3.71 2.25 19.27
C MET A 163 -3.94 3.46 20.16
N VAL A 164 -4.00 3.28 21.49
CA VAL A 164 -4.01 4.40 22.45
C VAL A 164 -2.68 5.17 22.37
N PHE A 165 -1.55 4.48 22.35
CA PHE A 165 -0.23 5.10 22.19
C PHE A 165 -0.16 5.90 20.87
N VAL A 166 -0.54 5.29 19.75
CA VAL A 166 -0.54 5.97 18.43
C VAL A 166 -1.43 7.22 18.46
N ARG A 167 -2.59 7.15 19.08
CA ARG A 167 -3.48 8.31 19.25
C ARG A 167 -2.81 9.43 20.03
N TYR A 168 -2.14 9.14 21.13
CA TYR A 168 -1.48 10.17 21.95
C TYR A 168 -0.30 10.80 21.22
N VAL A 169 0.44 10.02 20.42
CA VAL A 169 1.47 10.58 19.54
C VAL A 169 0.85 11.55 18.53
N ARG A 170 -0.25 11.17 17.86
CA ARG A 170 -0.95 12.04 16.89
C ARG A 170 -1.48 13.32 17.54
N GLU A 171 -2.14 13.21 18.69
CA GLU A 171 -2.60 14.38 19.48
C GLU A 171 -1.43 15.29 19.85
N GLY A 172 -0.29 14.74 20.24
CA GLY A 172 0.91 15.50 20.53
C GLY A 172 1.47 16.24 19.30
N LEU A 173 1.43 15.61 18.14
CA LEU A 173 1.89 16.22 16.88
C LEU A 173 1.02 17.39 16.42
N GLU A 174 -0.26 17.43 16.76
CA GLU A 174 -1.15 18.56 16.51
C GLU A 174 -0.78 19.79 17.37
N ILE A 175 -0.25 19.55 18.58
CA ILE A 175 0.11 20.57 19.56
C ILE A 175 1.53 21.12 19.31
N TYR A 176 2.48 20.24 19.01
CA TYR A 176 3.88 20.59 18.86
C TYR A 176 4.28 20.70 17.38
N PRO A 177 5.01 21.75 16.97
CA PRO A 177 5.52 21.84 15.60
C PRO A 177 6.53 20.71 15.30
N GLU A 178 6.70 20.38 14.02
CA GLU A 178 7.57 19.27 13.54
C GLU A 178 8.98 19.23 14.15
N LYS A 179 9.57 20.40 14.42
CA LYS A 179 10.89 20.52 15.10
C LYS A 179 10.90 20.04 16.54
N ASP A 180 9.75 19.87 17.17
CA ASP A 180 9.60 19.41 18.55
C ASP A 180 8.99 18.00 18.63
N LEU A 181 9.11 17.21 17.56
CA LEU A 181 8.60 15.84 17.43
C LEU A 181 8.97 14.96 18.64
N ALA A 182 10.23 15.05 19.12
CA ALA A 182 10.67 14.31 20.30
C ALA A 182 9.81 14.61 21.53
N LYS A 183 9.43 15.87 21.74
CA LYS A 183 8.58 16.26 22.88
C LYS A 183 7.16 15.71 22.77
N ALA A 184 6.61 15.68 21.56
CA ALA A 184 5.30 15.09 21.30
C ALA A 184 5.29 13.60 21.67
N ILE A 185 6.32 12.87 21.24
CA ILE A 185 6.47 11.44 21.51
C ILE A 185 6.71 11.19 22.99
N ASP A 186 7.63 11.92 23.62
CA ASP A 186 7.92 11.77 25.05
C ASP A 186 6.68 12.06 25.90
N GLY A 187 5.90 13.09 25.57
CA GLY A 187 4.64 13.41 26.24
C GLY A 187 3.60 12.30 26.08
N ALA A 188 3.51 11.68 24.90
CA ALA A 188 2.64 10.53 24.66
C ALA A 188 3.07 9.30 25.50
N ILE A 189 4.37 9.04 25.58
CA ILE A 189 4.93 7.96 26.40
C ILE A 189 4.62 8.18 27.87
N ASP A 190 4.84 9.40 28.39
CA ASP A 190 4.58 9.74 29.80
C ASP A 190 3.10 9.52 30.14
N ARG A 191 2.21 10.01 29.30
CA ARG A 191 0.76 9.83 29.45
C ARG A 191 0.37 8.35 29.44
N CYS A 192 0.90 7.56 28.51
CA CYS A 192 0.66 6.11 28.48
C CYS A 192 1.13 5.42 29.76
N ILE A 193 2.31 5.76 30.27
CA ILE A 193 2.85 5.20 31.51
C ILE A 193 1.96 5.57 32.72
N GLU A 194 1.50 6.82 32.81
CA GLU A 194 0.60 7.28 33.88
C GLU A 194 -0.74 6.53 33.87
N GLU A 195 -1.32 6.34 32.68
CA GLU A 195 -2.60 5.66 32.50
C GLU A 195 -2.49 4.12 32.50
N GLY A 196 -1.26 3.56 32.59
CA GLY A 196 -1.03 2.11 32.61
C GLY A 196 -1.05 1.45 31.22
N VAL A 197 -1.03 2.23 30.16
CA VAL A 197 -1.03 1.77 28.76
C VAL A 197 0.38 1.36 28.36
N LEU A 198 0.60 0.10 27.96
CA LEU A 198 1.92 -0.47 27.60
C LEU A 198 3.02 -0.11 28.62
N ARG A 199 2.65 0.08 29.89
CA ARG A 199 3.49 0.70 30.91
C ARG A 199 4.86 0.05 31.05
N GLU A 200 4.90 -1.26 31.27
CA GLU A 200 6.17 -1.98 31.48
C GLU A 200 7.06 -1.93 30.25
N PHE A 201 6.47 -2.09 29.07
CA PHE A 201 7.16 -2.02 27.79
C PHE A 201 7.76 -0.62 27.56
N LEU A 202 6.97 0.44 27.72
CA LEU A 202 7.41 1.81 27.52
C LEU A 202 8.47 2.25 28.55
N MET A 203 8.33 1.82 29.80
CA MET A 203 9.37 2.08 30.82
C MET A 203 10.70 1.41 30.49
N LYS A 204 10.65 0.18 29.98
CA LYS A 204 11.83 -0.62 29.65
C LYS A 204 12.53 -0.13 28.37
N ARG A 205 11.76 0.29 27.37
CA ARG A 205 12.27 0.57 26.00
C ARG A 205 12.04 2.03 25.54
N ARG A 206 11.88 2.97 26.46
CA ARG A 206 11.53 4.38 26.19
C ARG A 206 12.37 5.00 25.08
N GLU A 207 13.71 4.95 25.21
CA GLU A 207 14.63 5.58 24.24
C GLU A 207 14.51 4.96 22.84
N GLU A 208 14.35 3.64 22.76
CA GLU A 208 14.16 2.93 21.49
C GLU A 208 12.83 3.33 20.85
N VAL A 209 11.74 3.35 21.62
CA VAL A 209 10.41 3.75 21.16
C VAL A 209 10.43 5.19 20.65
N THR A 210 11.02 6.13 21.38
CA THR A 210 11.14 7.53 20.94
C THR A 210 11.90 7.61 19.62
N LYS A 211 13.02 6.94 19.50
CA LYS A 211 13.86 6.96 18.29
C LYS A 211 13.15 6.35 17.08
N VAL A 212 12.50 5.20 17.28
CA VAL A 212 11.79 4.48 16.20
C VAL A 212 10.59 5.29 15.74
N THR A 213 9.78 5.81 16.66
CA THR A 213 8.62 6.64 16.32
C THR A 213 9.00 7.91 15.55
N GLN A 214 10.15 8.53 15.91
CA GLN A 214 10.69 9.68 15.16
C GLN A 214 11.06 9.31 13.72
N LEU A 215 11.69 8.14 13.53
CA LEU A 215 12.09 7.67 12.19
C LEU A 215 10.87 7.35 11.33
N ASP A 216 9.88 6.67 11.89
CA ASP A 216 8.63 6.29 11.19
C ASP A 216 7.87 7.54 10.75
N TYR A 217 7.65 8.48 11.65
CA TYR A 217 6.98 9.75 11.33
C TYR A 217 7.70 10.53 10.23
N THR A 218 9.03 10.62 10.30
CA THR A 218 9.83 11.33 9.30
C THR A 218 9.76 10.62 7.94
N PHE A 219 9.73 9.30 7.94
CA PHE A 219 9.63 8.49 6.72
C PHE A 219 8.25 8.59 6.09
N ASP A 220 7.19 8.46 6.87
CA ASP A 220 5.81 8.61 6.42
C ASP A 220 5.57 10.00 5.82
N ARG A 221 6.04 11.05 6.48
CA ARG A 221 5.93 12.42 5.98
C ARG A 221 6.66 12.63 4.66
N ARG A 222 7.83 12.00 4.51
CA ARG A 222 8.58 12.03 3.25
C ARG A 222 7.82 11.34 2.12
N ILE A 223 7.24 10.16 2.39
CA ILE A 223 6.41 9.43 1.41
C ILE A 223 5.19 10.25 1.01
N GLU A 224 4.53 10.92 1.96
CA GLU A 224 3.40 11.81 1.66
C GLU A 224 3.80 12.94 0.71
N LEU A 225 4.91 13.62 0.98
CA LEU A 225 5.42 14.68 0.12
C LEU A 225 5.77 14.17 -1.28
N GLU A 226 6.45 13.03 -1.39
CA GLU A 226 6.76 12.41 -2.69
C GLU A 226 5.48 12.02 -3.47
N ARG A 227 4.42 11.61 -2.77
CA ARG A 227 3.11 11.32 -3.40
C ARG A 227 2.37 12.59 -3.84
N GLU A 228 2.43 13.66 -3.04
CA GLU A 228 1.86 14.95 -3.39
C GLU A 228 2.54 15.50 -4.64
N ASP A 229 3.86 15.50 -4.68
CA ASP A 229 4.66 15.93 -5.83
C ASP A 229 4.31 15.11 -7.09
N ALA A 230 4.26 13.78 -6.98
CA ALA A 230 3.88 12.91 -8.09
C ALA A 230 2.43 13.16 -8.60
N ARG A 231 1.49 13.47 -7.70
CA ARG A 231 0.12 13.85 -8.07
C ARG A 231 0.09 15.19 -8.80
N GLU A 232 0.85 16.17 -8.34
CA GLU A 232 0.94 17.47 -9.00
C GLU A 232 1.56 17.35 -10.40
N GLU A 233 2.62 16.54 -10.55
CA GLU A 233 3.23 16.25 -11.86
C GLU A 233 2.24 15.55 -12.80
N ALA A 234 1.53 14.53 -12.34
CA ALA A 234 0.53 13.83 -13.16
C ALA A 234 -0.62 14.75 -13.61
N LEU A 235 -1.11 15.62 -12.72
CA LEU A 235 -2.14 16.62 -13.06
C LEU A 235 -1.61 17.67 -14.05
N ALA A 236 -0.34 18.06 -13.95
CA ALA A 236 0.30 18.97 -14.88
C ALA A 236 0.44 18.33 -16.28
N GLU A 237 0.85 17.07 -16.37
CA GLU A 237 0.92 16.33 -17.62
C GLU A 237 -0.46 16.14 -18.27
N GLU A 238 -1.48 15.82 -17.49
CA GLU A 238 -2.85 15.68 -17.98
C GLU A 238 -3.37 17.00 -18.57
N ARG A 239 -3.11 18.14 -17.90
CA ARG A 239 -3.46 19.47 -18.43
C ARG A 239 -2.77 19.76 -19.75
N VAL A 240 -1.48 19.46 -19.87
CA VAL A 240 -0.71 19.64 -21.10
C VAL A 240 -1.27 18.76 -22.24
N ASN A 241 -1.58 17.49 -21.94
CA ASN A 241 -2.16 16.57 -22.94
C ASN A 241 -3.56 17.02 -23.37
N THR A 242 -4.40 17.45 -22.44
CA THR A 242 -5.74 18.00 -22.74
C THR A 242 -5.65 19.24 -23.62
N GLU A 243 -4.69 20.11 -23.37
CA GLU A 243 -4.50 21.32 -24.17
C GLU A 243 -3.96 20.98 -25.58
N ARG A 244 -3.07 20.00 -25.72
CA ARG A 244 -2.60 19.48 -27.01
C ARG A 244 -3.74 18.87 -27.83
N GLU A 245 -4.58 18.05 -27.21
CA GLU A 245 -5.74 17.48 -27.89
C GLU A 245 -6.74 18.56 -28.35
N ARG A 246 -6.96 19.58 -27.51
CA ARG A 246 -7.82 20.70 -27.84
C ARG A 246 -7.29 21.50 -29.04
N LYS A 247 -5.99 21.76 -29.09
CA LYS A 247 -5.34 22.43 -30.22
C LYS A 247 -5.42 21.59 -31.49
N ALA A 248 -5.14 20.29 -31.41
CA ALA A 248 -5.23 19.38 -32.55
C ALA A 248 -6.67 19.32 -33.14
N LYS A 249 -7.69 19.23 -32.30
CA LYS A 249 -9.10 19.28 -32.73
C LYS A 249 -9.48 20.60 -33.38
N GLU A 250 -8.98 21.71 -32.88
CA GLU A 250 -9.25 23.02 -33.46
C GLU A 250 -8.55 23.18 -34.82
N GLU A 251 -7.32 22.69 -34.97
CA GLU A 251 -6.58 22.68 -36.24
C GLU A 251 -7.28 21.80 -37.29
N GLU A 252 -7.76 20.62 -36.89
CA GLU A 252 -8.55 19.73 -37.77
C GLU A 252 -9.86 20.41 -38.23
N ARG A 253 -10.54 21.10 -37.31
CA ARG A 253 -11.78 21.84 -37.63
C ARG A 253 -11.51 22.96 -38.64
N GLN A 254 -10.42 23.72 -38.42
CA GLN A 254 -10.04 24.78 -39.35
C GLN A 254 -9.60 24.23 -40.72
N ALA A 255 -8.92 23.08 -40.75
CA ALA A 255 -8.54 22.43 -42.01
C ALA A 255 -9.79 21.98 -42.80
N LYS A 256 -10.75 21.35 -42.17
CA LYS A 256 -12.04 20.95 -42.77
C LYS A 256 -12.83 22.16 -43.31
N GLU A 257 -12.85 23.26 -42.58
CA GLU A 257 -13.53 24.48 -43.02
C GLU A 257 -12.84 25.11 -44.25
N ARG A 258 -11.49 25.13 -44.29
CA ARG A 258 -10.75 25.59 -45.46
C ARG A 258 -10.99 24.69 -46.71
N GLU A 259 -11.08 23.40 -46.49
CA GLU A 259 -11.38 22.45 -47.56
C GLU A 259 -12.79 22.68 -48.12
N ARG A 260 -13.79 22.87 -47.25
CA ARG A 260 -15.16 23.21 -47.63
C ARG A 260 -15.24 24.49 -48.45
N GLN A 261 -14.56 25.57 -47.99
CA GLN A 261 -14.52 26.85 -48.72
C GLN A 261 -13.88 26.70 -50.10
N ARG A 262 -12.80 25.90 -50.23
CA ARG A 262 -12.17 25.60 -51.55
C ARG A 262 -13.11 24.83 -52.48
N ALA A 263 -13.84 23.85 -51.93
CA ALA A 263 -14.81 23.09 -52.71
C ALA A 263 -15.95 24.00 -53.23
N GLU A 264 -16.47 24.88 -52.37
CA GLU A 264 -17.53 25.85 -52.73
C GLU A 264 -17.07 26.83 -53.83
N LEU A 265 -15.86 27.38 -53.71
CA LEU A 265 -15.27 28.24 -54.75
C LEU A 265 -15.09 27.50 -56.09
N ALA A 266 -14.63 26.24 -56.04
CA ALA A 266 -14.47 25.42 -57.24
C ALA A 266 -15.83 25.13 -57.92
N GLU A 267 -16.89 24.87 -57.16
CA GLU A 267 -18.25 24.72 -57.70
C GLU A 267 -18.76 26.00 -58.40
N ILE A 268 -18.54 27.15 -57.79
CA ILE A 268 -18.91 28.45 -58.40
C ILE A 268 -18.16 28.65 -59.71
N GLU A 269 -16.88 28.32 -59.77
CA GLU A 269 -16.07 28.46 -60.99
C GLU A 269 -16.53 27.50 -62.10
N VAL A 270 -16.85 26.23 -61.73
CA VAL A 270 -17.44 25.26 -62.67
C VAL A 270 -18.80 25.74 -63.20
N GLN A 271 -19.61 26.37 -62.39
CA GLN A 271 -20.89 26.93 -62.86
C GLN A 271 -20.70 28.10 -63.82
N LYS A 272 -19.74 29.00 -63.57
CA LYS A 272 -19.38 30.09 -64.51
C LYS A 272 -18.89 29.54 -65.83
N LEU A 273 -17.98 28.59 -65.82
CA LEU A 273 -17.43 27.98 -67.06
C LEU A 273 -18.54 27.27 -67.84
N ARG A 274 -19.47 26.60 -67.20
CA ARG A 274 -20.63 25.97 -67.86
C ARG A 274 -21.53 27.00 -68.50
N ALA A 275 -21.78 28.14 -67.84
CA ALA A 275 -22.61 29.19 -68.42
C ALA A 275 -21.91 29.85 -69.61
N GLU A 276 -20.61 30.09 -69.56
CA GLU A 276 -19.80 30.58 -70.69
C GLU A 276 -19.80 29.61 -71.85
N LEU A 277 -19.65 28.33 -71.58
CA LEU A 277 -19.74 27.26 -72.62
C LEU A 277 -21.12 27.22 -73.29
N GLU A 278 -22.19 27.38 -72.54
CA GLU A 278 -23.51 27.45 -73.13
C GLU A 278 -23.72 28.69 -73.99
N GLN A 279 -23.19 29.86 -73.55
CA GLN A 279 -23.21 31.07 -74.38
C GLN A 279 -22.41 30.90 -75.66
N TYR A 280 -21.24 30.25 -75.57
CA TYR A 280 -20.41 29.96 -76.76
C TYR A 280 -21.12 29.02 -77.74
N LYS A 281 -21.78 27.93 -77.27
CA LYS A 281 -22.56 27.02 -78.07
C LYS A 281 -23.74 27.69 -78.79
N ARG A 282 -24.39 28.66 -78.10
CA ARG A 282 -25.47 29.44 -78.71
C ARG A 282 -24.99 30.40 -79.81
N ARG A 283 -23.74 30.89 -79.73
CA ARG A 283 -23.15 31.85 -80.64
C ARG A 283 -22.52 31.17 -81.85
N PHE A 284 -22.16 29.88 -81.67
CA PHE A 284 -21.55 29.07 -82.70
C PHE A 284 -22.21 27.67 -82.78
N PRO A 285 -23.39 27.54 -83.34
CA PRO A 285 -24.19 26.30 -83.31
C PRO A 285 -23.65 25.15 -84.13
N GLU A 286 -22.60 25.34 -84.93
CA GLU A 286 -22.00 24.31 -85.78
C GLU A 286 -20.52 23.97 -85.39
N ALA A 287 -20.07 24.27 -84.21
CA ALA A 287 -18.76 23.92 -83.75
C ALA A 287 -18.75 22.61 -82.90
#